data_44dbf79a43f1ac7777985827b569d6ed
#
_entry.id   44dbf79a43f1ac7777985827b569d6ed
#
_cell.length_a   1.000
_cell.length_b   1.000
_cell.length_c   1.000
_cell.angle_alpha   90.00
_cell.angle_beta   90.00
_cell.angle_gamma   90.00
#
_symmetry.space_group_name_H-M   'P 1'
#
loop_
_entity.id
_entity.type
_entity.pdbx_description
1 polymer ?
#
loop_
_entity_poly.entity_id
_entity_poly.type
_entity_poly.pdbx_seq_one_letter_code
_entity_poly.pdbx_strand_id
1 'polypeptide(L)'
;MLKFLKNWTLPIAMLVGAVGYPLFICLSFLTPYLIFTMLLLTFCKVSPRDLKLRPLHVWLLLIQIIGALAAYLLLFRFDKIVAEGVMVCIICPTATAAAVITSKLGGSAASLTTYTLLANIGAAIAVPILFPLVEVHPDVSFLEAFFVILSKVFPLLICPFLAAWLLSKCLPKIHRKLLSYHELAFYLWAVSLAIVTAQTLYSLLNDPADGFTEIMIAVGALAACCLQFFLGKTIGSIYNDRISGGQALGQKNTILAIWMAHTYLNPLSAVAPGSYVLWQNIINSCQLWKKRKNE
;
A
#
# COMPACT_ATOMS: atom_id res chain seq x y z
N MET A 1 -24.38 16.69 2.73
CA MET A 1 -23.04 17.13 3.11
C MET A 1 -22.09 15.96 3.44
N LEU A 2 -22.41 15.04 4.37
CA LEU A 2 -21.57 13.89 4.73
C LEU A 2 -21.24 12.92 3.56
N LYS A 3 -22.18 12.62 2.67
CA LYS A 3 -21.92 11.79 1.47
C LYS A 3 -20.97 12.47 0.48
N PHE A 4 -21.08 13.78 0.32
CA PHE A 4 -20.18 14.56 -0.53
C PHE A 4 -18.76 14.52 0.03
N LEU A 5 -18.57 14.82 1.32
CA LEU A 5 -17.27 14.76 1.98
C LEU A 5 -16.62 13.37 1.87
N LYS A 6 -17.39 12.29 2.05
CA LYS A 6 -16.87 10.91 1.90
C LYS A 6 -16.40 10.61 0.46
N ASN A 7 -17.07 11.14 -0.55
CA ASN A 7 -16.68 10.94 -1.95
C ASN A 7 -15.44 11.76 -2.34
N TRP A 8 -15.22 12.88 -1.68
CA TRP A 8 -14.11 13.81 -1.97
C TRP A 8 -13.00 13.75 -0.93
N THR A 9 -13.03 12.78 0.00
CA THR A 9 -12.04 12.67 1.08
C THR A 9 -10.62 12.58 0.56
N LEU A 10 -10.37 11.83 -0.53
CA LEU A 10 -9.03 11.67 -1.09
C LEU A 10 -8.47 13.03 -1.56
N PRO A 11 -9.10 13.76 -2.51
CA PRO A 11 -8.56 15.04 -2.94
C PRO A 11 -8.55 16.09 -1.82
N ILE A 12 -9.52 16.07 -0.90
CA ILE A 12 -9.52 16.97 0.26
C ILE A 12 -8.35 16.69 1.19
N ALA A 13 -8.10 15.44 1.55
CA ALA A 13 -6.98 15.06 2.42
C ALA A 13 -5.62 15.44 1.81
N MET A 14 -5.45 15.19 0.51
CA MET A 14 -4.25 15.60 -0.22
C MET A 14 -4.09 17.12 -0.26
N LEU A 15 -5.16 17.86 -0.54
CA LEU A 15 -5.13 19.34 -0.56
C LEU A 15 -4.80 19.90 0.83
N VAL A 16 -5.45 19.38 1.88
CA VAL A 16 -5.20 19.78 3.27
C VAL A 16 -3.76 19.47 3.68
N GLY A 17 -3.24 18.30 3.31
CA GLY A 17 -1.84 17.92 3.53
C GLY A 17 -0.86 18.83 2.79
N ALA A 18 -1.17 19.18 1.53
CA ALA A 18 -0.33 20.06 0.72
C ALA A 18 -0.32 21.51 1.23
N VAL A 19 -1.49 22.08 1.51
CA VAL A 19 -1.60 23.47 2.02
C VAL A 19 -1.05 23.59 3.44
N GLY A 20 -1.32 22.60 4.29
CA GLY A 20 -0.88 22.56 5.68
C GLY A 20 0.46 21.84 5.88
N TYR A 21 1.31 21.70 4.83
CA TYR A 21 2.50 20.87 4.91
C TYR A 21 3.45 21.20 6.06
N PRO A 22 3.66 22.47 6.49
CA PRO A 22 4.56 22.76 7.61
C PRO A 22 4.06 22.18 8.96
N LEU A 23 2.74 22.07 9.12
CA LEU A 23 2.14 21.45 10.30
C LEU A 23 2.18 19.93 10.20
N PHE A 24 1.77 19.37 9.04
CA PHE A 24 1.64 17.92 8.88
C PHE A 24 3.00 17.20 8.83
N ILE A 25 4.07 17.86 8.38
CA ILE A 25 5.41 17.28 8.41
C ILE A 25 5.87 17.00 9.84
N CYS A 26 5.52 17.86 10.81
CA CYS A 26 5.81 17.65 12.23
C CYS A 26 5.08 16.43 12.81
N LEU A 27 4.01 15.98 12.15
CA LEU A 27 3.21 14.81 12.54
C LEU A 27 3.65 13.52 11.83
N SER A 28 4.69 13.55 11.02
CA SER A 28 5.17 12.41 10.24
C SER A 28 5.51 11.18 11.10
N PHE A 29 5.97 11.38 12.34
CA PHE A 29 6.26 10.32 13.29
C PHE A 29 5.04 9.48 13.68
N LEU A 30 3.82 10.00 13.47
CA LEU A 30 2.57 9.27 13.71
C LEU A 30 2.25 8.24 12.64
N THR A 31 2.82 8.36 11.44
CA THR A 31 2.47 7.52 10.29
C THR A 31 2.52 6.02 10.58
N PRO A 32 3.59 5.44 11.19
CA PRO A 32 3.62 4.02 11.50
C PRO A 32 2.54 3.60 12.50
N TYR A 33 2.22 4.42 13.49
CA TYR A 33 1.16 4.15 14.47
C TYR A 33 -0.23 4.16 13.84
N LEU A 34 -0.46 5.08 12.90
CA LEU A 34 -1.71 5.16 12.13
C LEU A 34 -1.86 3.94 11.22
N ILE A 35 -0.78 3.52 10.53
CA ILE A 35 -0.75 2.31 9.70
C ILE A 35 -1.05 1.08 10.57
N PHE A 36 -0.37 0.93 11.72
CA PHE A 36 -0.60 -0.17 12.65
C PHE A 36 -2.06 -0.25 13.08
N THR A 37 -2.63 0.89 13.50
CA THR A 37 -4.02 0.96 13.97
C THR A 37 -5.01 0.64 12.86
N MET A 38 -4.79 1.12 11.64
CA MET A 38 -5.62 0.79 10.47
C MET A 38 -5.57 -0.72 10.14
N LEU A 39 -4.38 -1.32 10.17
CA LEU A 39 -4.19 -2.75 9.96
C LEU A 39 -4.89 -3.55 11.07
N LEU A 40 -4.73 -3.16 12.34
CA LEU A 40 -5.39 -3.80 13.48
C LEU A 40 -6.91 -3.80 13.33
N LEU A 41 -7.51 -2.63 13.06
CA LEU A 41 -8.96 -2.50 12.84
C LEU A 41 -9.45 -3.34 11.67
N THR A 42 -8.63 -3.46 10.64
CA THR A 42 -8.95 -4.29 9.47
C THR A 42 -8.89 -5.78 9.80
N PHE A 43 -7.81 -6.22 10.47
CA PHE A 43 -7.64 -7.62 10.83
C PHE A 43 -8.61 -8.09 11.92
N CYS A 44 -9.12 -7.20 12.78
CA CYS A 44 -10.23 -7.54 13.69
C CYS A 44 -11.48 -8.02 12.95
N LYS A 45 -11.70 -7.57 11.70
CA LYS A 45 -12.84 -7.99 10.87
C LYS A 45 -12.65 -9.33 10.17
N VAL A 46 -11.44 -9.89 10.22
CA VAL A 46 -11.08 -11.11 9.51
C VAL A 46 -11.34 -12.33 10.39
N SER A 47 -12.18 -13.26 9.90
CA SER A 47 -12.33 -14.56 10.53
C SER A 47 -11.25 -15.51 10.01
N PRO A 48 -10.42 -16.13 10.88
CA PRO A 48 -9.44 -17.12 10.44
C PRO A 48 -10.03 -18.31 9.67
N ARG A 49 -11.31 -18.59 9.86
CA ARG A 49 -12.03 -19.68 9.16
C ARG A 49 -12.27 -19.37 7.69
N ASP A 50 -12.30 -18.08 7.33
CA ASP A 50 -12.55 -17.63 5.96
C ASP A 50 -11.25 -17.51 5.14
N LEU A 51 -10.10 -17.64 5.80
CA LEU A 51 -8.79 -17.58 5.16
C LEU A 51 -8.47 -18.92 4.49
N LYS A 52 -8.65 -18.97 3.18
CA LYS A 52 -8.33 -20.16 2.37
C LYS A 52 -7.22 -19.82 1.38
N LEU A 53 -6.03 -20.36 1.63
CA LEU A 53 -4.91 -20.23 0.70
C LEU A 53 -5.21 -21.02 -0.59
N ARG A 54 -4.99 -20.37 -1.74
CA ARG A 54 -5.19 -20.95 -3.08
C ARG A 54 -3.92 -20.74 -3.90
N PRO A 55 -3.65 -21.58 -4.91
CA PRO A 55 -2.50 -21.39 -5.81
C PRO A 55 -2.45 -20.00 -6.44
N LEU A 56 -3.61 -19.38 -6.72
CA LEU A 56 -3.72 -17.99 -7.15
C LEU A 56 -2.92 -17.04 -6.25
N HIS A 57 -3.07 -17.14 -4.94
CA HIS A 57 -2.42 -16.24 -3.98
C HIS A 57 -0.88 -16.37 -4.00
N VAL A 58 -0.39 -17.59 -4.22
CA VAL A 58 1.06 -17.84 -4.34
C VAL A 58 1.61 -17.18 -5.60
N TRP A 59 0.95 -17.38 -6.75
CA TRP A 59 1.36 -16.73 -8.01
C TRP A 59 1.34 -15.20 -7.93
N LEU A 60 0.30 -14.63 -7.32
CA LEU A 60 0.23 -13.19 -7.12
C LEU A 60 1.36 -12.68 -6.23
N LEU A 61 1.72 -13.41 -5.17
CA LEU A 61 2.84 -13.05 -4.29
C LEU A 61 4.18 -13.14 -5.02
N LEU A 62 4.41 -14.18 -5.81
CA LEU A 62 5.62 -14.31 -6.61
C LEU A 62 5.74 -13.16 -7.61
N ILE A 63 4.66 -12.80 -8.30
CA ILE A 63 4.63 -11.65 -9.21
C ILE A 63 4.93 -10.35 -8.45
N GLN A 64 4.39 -10.16 -7.26
CA GLN A 64 4.66 -8.99 -6.44
C GLN A 64 6.14 -8.88 -6.08
N ILE A 65 6.76 -9.94 -5.58
CA ILE A 65 8.16 -9.91 -5.09
C ILE A 65 9.14 -9.90 -6.26
N ILE A 66 9.02 -10.85 -7.19
CA ILE A 66 9.92 -10.96 -8.34
C ILE A 66 9.72 -9.78 -9.29
N GLY A 67 8.47 -9.35 -9.49
CA GLY A 67 8.15 -8.21 -10.33
C GLY A 67 8.71 -6.89 -9.79
N ALA A 68 8.76 -6.72 -8.46
CA ALA A 68 9.39 -5.54 -7.83
C ALA A 68 10.89 -5.51 -8.12
N LEU A 69 11.59 -6.62 -7.90
CA LEU A 69 13.02 -6.73 -8.20
C LEU A 69 13.30 -6.56 -9.70
N ALA A 70 12.52 -7.22 -10.54
CA ALA A 70 12.67 -7.10 -12.00
C ALA A 70 12.46 -5.66 -12.49
N ALA A 71 11.45 -4.97 -11.98
CA ALA A 71 11.20 -3.57 -12.33
C ALA A 71 12.37 -2.67 -11.91
N TYR A 72 12.91 -2.87 -10.70
CA TYR A 72 14.10 -2.13 -10.26
C TYR A 72 15.28 -2.37 -11.19
N LEU A 73 15.63 -3.64 -11.47
CA LEU A 73 16.77 -3.98 -12.32
C LEU A 73 16.63 -3.47 -13.75
N LEU A 74 15.41 -3.40 -14.28
CA LEU A 74 15.14 -2.86 -15.62
C LEU A 74 15.30 -1.33 -15.67
N LEU A 75 14.83 -0.64 -14.63
CA LEU A 75 14.78 0.83 -14.61
C LEU A 75 16.04 1.46 -14.02
N PHE A 76 16.77 0.75 -13.16
CA PHE A 76 17.97 1.26 -12.47
C PHE A 76 19.02 1.85 -13.40
N ARG A 77 19.17 1.32 -14.62
CA ARG A 77 20.12 1.82 -15.60
C ARG A 77 19.71 3.16 -16.25
N PHE A 78 18.44 3.52 -16.14
CA PHE A 78 17.91 4.78 -16.67
C PHE A 78 17.89 5.84 -15.57
N ASP A 79 17.27 5.54 -14.44
CA ASP A 79 17.19 6.44 -13.30
C ASP A 79 16.96 5.63 -12.02
N LYS A 80 17.81 5.82 -11.00
CA LYS A 80 17.74 5.08 -9.74
C LYS A 80 16.47 5.45 -8.96
N ILE A 81 16.10 6.74 -8.90
CA ILE A 81 14.96 7.24 -8.11
C ILE A 81 13.64 6.71 -8.71
N VAL A 82 13.53 6.74 -10.05
CA VAL A 82 12.38 6.14 -10.76
C VAL A 82 12.30 4.64 -10.47
N ALA A 83 13.43 3.93 -10.52
CA ALA A 83 13.48 2.48 -10.25
C ALA A 83 13.03 2.14 -8.83
N GLU A 84 13.51 2.87 -7.83
CA GLU A 84 13.10 2.74 -6.43
C GLU A 84 11.62 2.98 -6.24
N GLY A 85 11.10 4.08 -6.78
CA GLY A 85 9.69 4.45 -6.68
C GLY A 85 8.77 3.41 -7.30
N VAL A 86 9.09 2.91 -8.49
CA VAL A 86 8.33 1.85 -9.15
C VAL A 86 8.41 0.54 -8.38
N MET A 87 9.59 0.16 -7.89
CA MET A 87 9.79 -1.03 -7.05
C MET A 87 8.92 -0.96 -5.80
N VAL A 88 8.90 0.16 -5.08
CA VAL A 88 8.07 0.34 -3.88
C VAL A 88 6.58 0.21 -4.20
N CYS A 89 6.12 0.76 -5.31
CA CYS A 89 4.73 0.60 -5.76
C CYS A 89 4.37 -0.88 -5.99
N ILE A 90 5.31 -1.70 -6.45
CA ILE A 90 5.06 -3.11 -6.74
C ILE A 90 5.17 -3.97 -5.48
N ILE A 91 6.24 -3.80 -4.67
CA ILE A 91 6.47 -4.63 -3.48
C ILE A 91 5.48 -4.38 -2.35
N CYS A 92 4.91 -3.17 -2.28
CA CYS A 92 3.98 -2.81 -1.24
C CYS A 92 2.77 -3.77 -1.20
N PRO A 93 2.33 -4.19 0.00
CA PRO A 93 1.18 -5.09 0.13
C PRO A 93 -0.13 -4.40 -0.28
N THR A 94 -1.16 -5.22 -0.45
CA THR A 94 -2.49 -4.77 -0.85
C THR A 94 -3.13 -3.87 0.21
N ALA A 95 -3.84 -2.85 -0.25
CA ALA A 95 -4.59 -1.95 0.62
C ALA A 95 -5.69 -2.67 1.40
N THR A 96 -5.89 -2.27 2.64
CA THR A 96 -6.96 -2.82 3.50
C THR A 96 -8.36 -2.56 2.95
N ALA A 97 -8.55 -1.46 2.23
CA ALA A 97 -9.81 -1.10 1.59
C ALA A 97 -10.13 -1.93 0.34
N ALA A 98 -9.17 -2.67 -0.20
CA ALA A 98 -9.34 -3.43 -1.44
C ALA A 98 -10.45 -4.48 -1.37
N ALA A 99 -10.66 -5.12 -0.20
CA ALA A 99 -11.73 -6.09 0.01
C ALA A 99 -13.13 -5.49 -0.24
N VAL A 100 -13.34 -4.25 0.17
CA VAL A 100 -14.62 -3.54 -0.04
C VAL A 100 -14.85 -3.24 -1.52
N ILE A 101 -13.81 -2.78 -2.22
CA ILE A 101 -13.89 -2.51 -3.67
C ILE A 101 -14.10 -3.81 -4.45
N THR A 102 -13.40 -4.89 -4.06
CA THR A 102 -13.56 -6.22 -4.65
C THR A 102 -15.00 -6.72 -4.54
N SER A 103 -15.61 -6.64 -3.36
CA SER A 103 -17.04 -6.99 -3.17
C SER A 103 -17.95 -6.14 -4.06
N LYS A 104 -17.75 -4.83 -4.11
CA LYS A 104 -18.55 -3.93 -4.95
C LYS A 104 -18.41 -4.27 -6.45
N LEU A 105 -17.27 -4.78 -6.87
CA LEU A 105 -17.04 -5.24 -8.23
C LEU A 105 -17.59 -6.65 -8.52
N GLY A 106 -18.02 -7.39 -7.46
CA GLY A 106 -18.54 -8.75 -7.58
C GLY A 106 -17.45 -9.83 -7.46
N GLY A 107 -16.28 -9.50 -6.94
CA GLY A 107 -15.21 -10.46 -6.63
C GLY A 107 -15.30 -11.00 -5.19
N SER A 108 -14.41 -11.93 -4.85
CA SER A 108 -14.35 -12.57 -3.53
C SER A 108 -13.56 -11.72 -2.53
N ALA A 109 -14.25 -11.07 -1.59
CA ALA A 109 -13.58 -10.36 -0.49
C ALA A 109 -12.76 -11.32 0.39
N ALA A 110 -13.19 -12.55 0.59
CA ALA A 110 -12.46 -13.55 1.38
C ALA A 110 -11.13 -13.93 0.71
N SER A 111 -11.14 -14.19 -0.61
CA SER A 111 -9.92 -14.45 -1.40
C SER A 111 -8.95 -13.26 -1.31
N LEU A 112 -9.46 -12.04 -1.48
CA LEU A 112 -8.62 -10.84 -1.39
C LEU A 112 -8.05 -10.64 0.01
N THR A 113 -8.85 -10.85 1.06
CA THR A 113 -8.37 -10.72 2.45
C THR A 113 -7.28 -11.75 2.76
N THR A 114 -7.42 -12.98 2.27
CA THR A 114 -6.38 -14.01 2.37
C THR A 114 -5.09 -13.54 1.69
N TYR A 115 -5.21 -13.00 0.47
CA TYR A 115 -4.05 -12.45 -0.23
C TYR A 115 -3.45 -11.24 0.50
N THR A 116 -4.26 -10.34 1.01
CA THR A 116 -3.77 -9.16 1.76
C THR A 116 -2.90 -9.58 2.94
N LEU A 117 -3.32 -10.60 3.71
CA LEU A 117 -2.51 -11.13 4.80
C LEU A 117 -1.20 -11.73 4.27
N LEU A 118 -1.26 -12.56 3.23
CA LEU A 118 -0.08 -13.17 2.62
C LEU A 118 0.88 -12.10 2.06
N ALA A 119 0.36 -11.06 1.42
CA ALA A 119 1.14 -9.94 0.88
C ALA A 119 1.84 -9.13 1.99
N ASN A 120 1.19 -8.96 3.16
CA ASN A 120 1.83 -8.32 4.32
C ASN A 120 2.99 -9.18 4.84
N ILE A 121 2.81 -10.50 4.96
CA ILE A 121 3.89 -11.43 5.37
C ILE A 121 5.02 -11.39 4.34
N GLY A 122 4.70 -11.47 3.06
CA GLY A 122 5.68 -11.41 1.98
C GLY A 122 6.48 -10.12 1.97
N ALA A 123 5.81 -8.96 2.14
CA ALA A 123 6.47 -7.67 2.22
C ALA A 123 7.32 -7.52 3.49
N ALA A 124 6.85 -8.04 4.65
CA ALA A 124 7.60 -8.01 5.89
C ALA A 124 8.93 -8.77 5.82
N ILE A 125 9.03 -9.75 4.92
CA ILE A 125 10.25 -10.53 4.66
C ILE A 125 11.06 -9.91 3.53
N ALA A 126 10.42 -9.57 2.41
CA ALA A 126 11.09 -9.12 1.20
C ALA A 126 11.67 -7.71 1.31
N VAL A 127 10.97 -6.78 1.97
CA VAL A 127 11.43 -5.38 2.10
C VAL A 127 12.77 -5.27 2.85
N PRO A 128 12.97 -5.91 4.01
CA PRO A 128 14.26 -5.88 4.69
C PRO A 128 15.43 -6.49 3.89
N ILE A 129 15.13 -7.38 2.94
CA ILE A 129 16.14 -7.97 2.05
C ILE A 129 16.45 -7.04 0.88
N LEU A 130 15.40 -6.53 0.22
CA LEU A 130 15.55 -5.79 -1.04
C LEU A 130 16.05 -4.35 -0.83
N PHE A 131 15.57 -3.66 0.20
CA PHE A 131 15.90 -2.25 0.38
C PHE A 131 17.38 -1.99 0.66
N PRO A 132 18.08 -2.77 1.53
CA PRO A 132 19.52 -2.61 1.70
C PRO A 132 20.35 -2.95 0.46
N LEU A 133 19.81 -3.77 -0.46
CA LEU A 133 20.48 -4.07 -1.74
C LEU A 133 20.32 -2.94 -2.75
N VAL A 134 19.25 -2.17 -2.63
CA VAL A 134 18.89 -1.07 -3.54
C VAL A 134 19.51 0.25 -3.07
N GLU A 135 19.37 0.57 -1.79
CA GLU A 135 19.93 1.77 -1.18
C GLU A 135 21.10 1.39 -0.27
N VAL A 136 22.28 1.46 -0.84
CA VAL A 136 23.53 1.12 -0.15
C VAL A 136 24.09 2.36 0.55
N HIS A 137 24.21 2.33 1.86
CA HIS A 137 24.88 3.35 2.65
C HIS A 137 26.33 2.90 2.93
N PRO A 138 27.34 3.71 2.59
CA PRO A 138 28.74 3.31 2.71
C PRO A 138 29.17 2.90 4.13
N ASP A 139 28.56 3.52 5.14
CA ASP A 139 28.91 3.35 6.55
C ASP A 139 28.06 2.30 7.27
N VAL A 140 27.12 1.65 6.58
CA VAL A 140 26.18 0.67 7.18
C VAL A 140 26.29 -0.65 6.44
N SER A 141 26.59 -1.72 7.17
CA SER A 141 26.63 -3.05 6.58
C SER A 141 25.24 -3.53 6.16
N PHE A 142 25.19 -4.43 5.16
CA PHE A 142 23.93 -5.04 4.74
C PHE A 142 23.14 -5.64 5.91
N LEU A 143 23.83 -6.36 6.82
CA LEU A 143 23.17 -7.00 7.97
C LEU A 143 22.60 -5.98 8.95
N GLU A 144 23.30 -4.89 9.21
CA GLU A 144 22.78 -3.80 10.06
C GLU A 144 21.54 -3.18 9.44
N ALA A 145 21.59 -2.78 8.15
CA ALA A 145 20.45 -2.24 7.44
C ALA A 145 19.27 -3.22 7.41
N PHE A 146 19.54 -4.52 7.15
CA PHE A 146 18.55 -5.59 7.18
C PHE A 146 17.83 -5.65 8.54
N PHE A 147 18.58 -5.72 9.65
CA PHE A 147 17.98 -5.81 10.98
C PHE A 147 17.26 -4.53 11.40
N VAL A 148 17.76 -3.37 11.04
CA VAL A 148 17.08 -2.07 11.29
C VAL A 148 15.72 -2.05 10.58
N ILE A 149 15.66 -2.40 9.30
CA ILE A 149 14.41 -2.42 8.53
C ILE A 149 13.49 -3.53 9.05
N LEU A 150 14.00 -4.72 9.28
CA LEU A 150 13.23 -5.86 9.80
C LEU A 150 12.58 -5.52 11.15
N SER A 151 13.31 -4.91 12.08
CA SER A 151 12.82 -4.57 13.42
C SER A 151 11.66 -3.56 13.41
N LYS A 152 11.50 -2.79 12.33
CA LYS A 152 10.42 -1.79 12.18
C LYS A 152 9.31 -2.29 11.27
N VAL A 153 9.65 -2.86 10.11
CA VAL A 153 8.65 -3.28 9.11
C VAL A 153 7.92 -4.56 9.53
N PHE A 154 8.64 -5.54 10.06
CA PHE A 154 8.03 -6.81 10.48
C PHE A 154 6.97 -6.62 11.57
N PRO A 155 7.23 -5.94 12.70
CA PRO A 155 6.21 -5.68 13.70
C PRO A 155 5.05 -4.84 13.13
N LEU A 156 5.34 -3.84 12.30
CA LEU A 156 4.32 -2.98 11.71
C LEU A 156 3.29 -3.76 10.88
N LEU A 157 3.72 -4.78 10.14
CA LEU A 157 2.86 -5.55 9.25
C LEU A 157 2.25 -6.80 9.91
N ILE A 158 2.96 -7.43 10.84
CA ILE A 158 2.58 -8.74 11.42
C ILE A 158 1.90 -8.59 12.77
N CYS A 159 2.40 -7.70 13.65
CA CYS A 159 1.82 -7.55 14.99
C CYS A 159 0.35 -7.10 14.99
N PRO A 160 -0.16 -6.26 14.05
CA PRO A 160 -1.59 -5.95 14.01
C PRO A 160 -2.47 -7.19 13.81
N PHE A 161 -2.02 -8.15 12.98
CA PHE A 161 -2.75 -9.41 12.78
C PHE A 161 -2.72 -10.27 14.04
N LEU A 162 -1.54 -10.46 14.65
CA LEU A 162 -1.40 -11.21 15.89
C LEU A 162 -2.21 -10.58 17.03
N ALA A 163 -2.15 -9.25 17.16
CA ALA A 163 -2.92 -8.51 18.15
C ALA A 163 -4.43 -8.68 17.94
N ALA A 164 -4.93 -8.57 16.71
CA ALA A 164 -6.32 -8.80 16.38
C ALA A 164 -6.78 -10.23 16.75
N TRP A 165 -5.96 -11.23 16.45
CA TRP A 165 -6.20 -12.62 16.78
C TRP A 165 -6.22 -12.84 18.30
N LEU A 166 -5.23 -12.33 19.04
CA LEU A 166 -5.17 -12.39 20.51
C LEU A 166 -6.36 -11.70 21.15
N LEU A 167 -6.72 -10.49 20.69
CA LEU A 167 -7.90 -9.78 21.18
C LEU A 167 -9.19 -10.58 20.99
N SER A 168 -9.33 -11.26 19.85
CA SER A 168 -10.51 -12.08 19.57
C SER A 168 -10.64 -13.28 20.53
N LYS A 169 -9.51 -13.83 20.97
CA LYS A 169 -9.44 -15.00 21.86
C LYS A 169 -9.46 -14.62 23.34
N CYS A 170 -8.61 -13.69 23.77
CA CYS A 170 -8.37 -13.37 25.16
C CYS A 170 -9.25 -12.24 25.68
N LEU A 171 -9.63 -11.29 24.84
CA LEU A 171 -10.37 -10.07 25.20
C LEU A 171 -11.56 -9.80 24.29
N PRO A 172 -12.55 -10.72 24.20
CA PRO A 172 -13.64 -10.64 23.23
C PRO A 172 -14.53 -9.40 23.40
N LYS A 173 -14.58 -8.82 24.61
CA LYS A 173 -15.31 -7.57 24.86
C LYS A 173 -14.63 -6.38 24.15
N ILE A 174 -13.31 -6.29 24.23
CA ILE A 174 -12.52 -5.24 23.56
C ILE A 174 -12.58 -5.43 22.06
N HIS A 175 -12.41 -6.67 21.58
CA HIS A 175 -12.51 -7.00 20.16
C HIS A 175 -13.86 -6.56 19.58
N ARG A 176 -14.99 -6.87 20.24
CA ARG A 176 -16.33 -6.42 19.83
C ARG A 176 -16.47 -4.90 19.82
N LYS A 177 -15.85 -4.19 20.77
CA LYS A 177 -15.83 -2.73 20.80
C LYS A 177 -15.03 -2.16 19.62
N LEU A 178 -13.89 -2.76 19.26
CA LEU A 178 -13.12 -2.34 18.07
C LEU A 178 -13.92 -2.56 16.77
N LEU A 179 -14.66 -3.65 16.67
CA LEU A 179 -15.54 -3.92 15.54
C LEU A 179 -16.68 -2.89 15.38
N SER A 180 -17.12 -2.24 16.46
CA SER A 180 -18.14 -1.18 16.38
C SER A 180 -17.64 0.13 15.75
N TYR A 181 -16.33 0.37 15.72
CA TYR A 181 -15.73 1.55 15.09
C TYR A 181 -15.53 1.36 13.58
N HIS A 182 -16.63 1.17 12.85
CA HIS A 182 -16.59 0.83 11.42
C HIS A 182 -15.90 1.87 10.54
N GLU A 183 -16.00 3.15 10.88
CA GLU A 183 -15.49 4.26 10.09
C GLU A 183 -14.13 4.77 10.57
N LEU A 184 -13.65 4.34 11.73
CA LEU A 184 -12.40 4.85 12.30
C LEU A 184 -11.20 4.64 11.38
N ALA A 185 -11.08 3.45 10.78
CA ALA A 185 -10.00 3.16 9.83
C ALA A 185 -10.02 4.11 8.61
N PHE A 186 -11.20 4.56 8.18
CA PHE A 186 -11.34 5.52 7.09
C PHE A 186 -10.84 6.92 7.49
N TYR A 187 -11.17 7.39 8.69
CA TYR A 187 -10.68 8.69 9.16
C TYR A 187 -9.16 8.66 9.42
N LEU A 188 -8.64 7.57 10.00
CA LEU A 188 -7.21 7.38 10.17
C LEU A 188 -6.48 7.37 8.82
N TRP A 189 -7.08 6.74 7.80
CA TRP A 189 -6.55 6.77 6.44
C TRP A 189 -6.51 8.20 5.87
N ALA A 190 -7.55 9.00 6.06
CA ALA A 190 -7.57 10.38 5.57
C ALA A 190 -6.50 11.26 6.24
N VAL A 191 -6.33 11.13 7.57
CA VAL A 191 -5.28 11.83 8.32
C VAL A 191 -3.88 11.37 7.85
N SER A 192 -3.68 10.07 7.73
CA SER A 192 -2.42 9.51 7.23
C SER A 192 -2.09 10.01 5.82
N LEU A 193 -3.10 10.09 4.96
CA LEU A 193 -2.93 10.59 3.60
C LEU A 193 -2.50 12.07 3.58
N ALA A 194 -3.06 12.91 4.45
CA ALA A 194 -2.64 14.31 4.59
C ALA A 194 -1.17 14.40 5.04
N ILE A 195 -0.77 13.59 6.04
CA ILE A 195 0.61 13.56 6.55
C ILE A 195 1.59 13.12 5.46
N VAL A 196 1.32 12.00 4.77
CA VAL A 196 2.25 11.50 3.74
C VAL A 196 2.27 12.38 2.50
N THR A 197 1.18 13.09 2.18
CA THR A 197 1.17 14.11 1.12
C THR A 197 2.07 15.29 1.48
N ALA A 198 2.03 15.74 2.74
CA ALA A 198 2.91 16.78 3.24
C ALA A 198 4.39 16.36 3.17
N GLN A 199 4.72 15.12 3.52
CA GLN A 199 6.08 14.57 3.40
C GLN A 199 6.55 14.56 1.94
N THR A 200 5.71 14.07 1.03
CA THR A 200 6.03 14.03 -0.41
C THR A 200 6.25 15.43 -0.98
N LEU A 201 5.38 16.38 -0.61
CA LEU A 201 5.53 17.77 -1.03
C LEU A 201 6.81 18.41 -0.46
N TYR A 202 7.12 18.13 0.81
CA TYR A 202 8.34 18.61 1.44
C TYR A 202 9.59 18.13 0.68
N SER A 203 9.65 16.86 0.29
CA SER A 203 10.76 16.31 -0.50
C SER A 203 10.86 16.97 -1.89
N LEU A 204 9.72 17.17 -2.56
CA LEU A 204 9.70 17.86 -3.86
C LEU A 204 10.20 19.33 -3.79
N LEU A 205 9.96 20.00 -2.66
CA LEU A 205 10.35 21.41 -2.50
C LEU A 205 11.79 21.57 -2.03
N ASN A 206 12.32 20.62 -1.23
CA ASN A 206 13.65 20.75 -0.61
C ASN A 206 14.75 19.96 -1.32
N ASP A 207 14.38 18.85 -1.97
CA ASP A 207 15.29 18.01 -2.75
C ASP A 207 14.75 17.85 -4.18
N PRO A 208 14.61 18.94 -4.95
CA PRO A 208 14.01 18.86 -6.28
C PRO A 208 14.89 18.02 -7.21
N ALA A 209 14.27 17.03 -7.86
CA ALA A 209 14.83 16.42 -9.05
C ALA A 209 14.68 17.38 -10.25
N ASP A 210 15.31 17.04 -11.37
CA ASP A 210 14.94 17.69 -12.61
C ASP A 210 13.49 17.34 -12.98
N GLY A 211 12.78 18.27 -13.60
CA GLY A 211 11.35 18.09 -13.92
C GLY A 211 11.07 16.86 -14.80
N PHE A 212 12.09 16.37 -15.54
CA PHE A 212 11.99 15.16 -16.32
C PHE A 212 11.91 13.91 -15.41
N THR A 213 12.77 13.81 -14.40
CA THR A 213 12.75 12.71 -13.42
C THR A 213 11.42 12.68 -12.65
N GLU A 214 10.88 13.83 -12.22
CA GLU A 214 9.58 13.89 -11.53
C GLU A 214 8.43 13.36 -12.40
N ILE A 215 8.41 13.74 -13.68
CA ILE A 215 7.43 13.21 -14.65
C ILE A 215 7.62 11.71 -14.84
N MET A 216 8.85 11.23 -14.98
CA MET A 216 9.15 9.81 -15.16
C MET A 216 8.75 8.98 -13.95
N ILE A 217 8.88 9.49 -12.73
CA ILE A 217 8.38 8.84 -11.49
C ILE A 217 6.85 8.66 -11.57
N ALA A 218 6.12 9.71 -11.94
CA ALA A 218 4.67 9.66 -12.02
C ALA A 218 4.17 8.74 -13.14
N VAL A 219 4.83 8.76 -14.30
CA VAL A 219 4.54 7.88 -15.45
C VAL A 219 4.90 6.43 -15.12
N GLY A 220 6.04 6.19 -14.48
CA GLY A 220 6.45 4.87 -14.01
C GLY A 220 5.44 4.28 -13.02
N ALA A 221 4.92 5.08 -12.10
CA ALA A 221 3.85 4.68 -11.18
C ALA A 221 2.55 4.32 -11.92
N LEU A 222 2.18 5.08 -12.98
CA LEU A 222 1.02 4.75 -13.82
C LEU A 222 1.23 3.41 -14.54
N ALA A 223 2.39 3.23 -15.17
CA ALA A 223 2.72 2.00 -15.88
C ALA A 223 2.69 0.78 -14.93
N ALA A 224 3.30 0.91 -13.74
CA ALA A 224 3.25 -0.11 -12.70
C ALA A 224 1.81 -0.41 -12.27
N CYS A 225 0.98 0.60 -12.06
CA CYS A 225 -0.42 0.44 -11.67
C CYS A 225 -1.21 -0.33 -12.73
N CYS A 226 -1.14 0.08 -14.00
CA CYS A 226 -1.81 -0.58 -15.11
C CYS A 226 -1.34 -2.03 -15.27
N LEU A 227 -0.03 -2.26 -15.23
CA LEU A 227 0.58 -3.58 -15.35
C LEU A 227 0.10 -4.52 -14.22
N GLN A 228 0.10 -4.05 -12.97
CA GLN A 228 -0.33 -4.85 -11.82
C GLN A 228 -1.82 -5.22 -11.90
N PHE A 229 -2.70 -4.27 -12.27
CA PHE A 229 -4.11 -4.60 -12.51
C PHE A 229 -4.28 -5.58 -13.67
N PHE A 230 -3.51 -5.43 -14.73
CA PHE A 230 -3.55 -6.33 -15.89
C PHE A 230 -3.09 -7.74 -15.52
N LEU A 231 -1.89 -7.88 -14.93
CA LEU A 231 -1.33 -9.18 -14.54
C LEU A 231 -2.22 -9.88 -13.50
N GLY A 232 -2.69 -9.12 -12.49
CA GLY A 232 -3.60 -9.66 -11.48
C GLY A 232 -4.89 -10.19 -12.08
N LYS A 233 -5.50 -9.48 -13.04
CA LYS A 233 -6.69 -9.96 -13.76
C LYS A 233 -6.41 -11.15 -14.64
N THR A 234 -5.26 -11.19 -15.30
CA THR A 234 -4.88 -12.30 -16.20
C THR A 234 -4.70 -13.58 -15.38
N ILE A 235 -3.89 -13.54 -14.32
CA ILE A 235 -3.70 -14.70 -13.44
C ILE A 235 -4.99 -15.07 -12.73
N GLY A 236 -5.73 -14.07 -12.22
CA GLY A 236 -7.04 -14.30 -11.60
C GLY A 236 -8.04 -14.98 -12.53
N SER A 237 -8.01 -14.70 -13.84
CA SER A 237 -8.88 -15.36 -14.82
C SER A 237 -8.59 -16.87 -14.93
N ILE A 238 -7.33 -17.29 -14.81
CA ILE A 238 -6.93 -18.71 -14.85
C ILE A 238 -7.56 -19.49 -13.69
N TYR A 239 -7.78 -18.81 -12.56
CA TYR A 239 -8.34 -19.40 -11.33
C TYR A 239 -9.81 -19.03 -11.08
N ASN A 240 -10.52 -18.52 -12.08
CA ASN A 240 -11.92 -18.06 -11.99
C ASN A 240 -12.15 -16.99 -10.88
N ASP A 241 -11.15 -16.13 -10.66
CA ASP A 241 -11.19 -15.07 -9.64
C ASP A 241 -10.54 -13.77 -10.16
N ARG A 242 -10.94 -13.38 -11.38
CA ARG A 242 -10.36 -12.28 -12.15
C ARG A 242 -10.37 -10.95 -11.40
N ILE A 243 -11.50 -10.65 -10.72
CA ILE A 243 -11.68 -9.38 -10.04
C ILE A 243 -10.77 -9.32 -8.82
N SER A 244 -10.78 -10.37 -7.99
CA SER A 244 -9.94 -10.43 -6.80
C SER A 244 -8.44 -10.43 -7.16
N GLY A 245 -8.03 -11.16 -8.20
CA GLY A 245 -6.64 -11.14 -8.68
C GLY A 245 -6.20 -9.74 -9.11
N GLY A 246 -7.05 -9.03 -9.88
CA GLY A 246 -6.77 -7.66 -10.30
C GLY A 246 -6.65 -6.67 -9.16
N GLN A 247 -7.56 -6.76 -8.18
CA GLN A 247 -7.53 -5.91 -6.99
C GLN A 247 -6.37 -6.27 -6.05
N ALA A 248 -5.99 -7.55 -5.98
CA ALA A 248 -4.90 -8.04 -5.16
C ALA A 248 -3.55 -7.39 -5.52
N LEU A 249 -3.18 -7.39 -6.81
CA LEU A 249 -1.95 -6.75 -7.26
C LEU A 249 -2.10 -5.24 -7.46
N GLY A 250 -3.22 -4.80 -8.01
CA GLY A 250 -3.38 -3.42 -8.48
C GLY A 250 -3.71 -2.41 -7.38
N GLN A 251 -4.32 -2.82 -6.26
CA GLN A 251 -4.69 -1.89 -5.19
C GLN A 251 -3.73 -1.98 -4.01
N LYS A 252 -2.83 -1.01 -3.90
CA LYS A 252 -1.71 -0.99 -2.95
C LYS A 252 -1.98 -0.14 -1.71
N ASN A 253 -1.35 -0.51 -0.60
CA ASN A 253 -1.29 0.32 0.61
C ASN A 253 -0.27 1.44 0.43
N THR A 254 -0.70 2.48 -0.27
CA THR A 254 0.18 3.59 -0.69
C THR A 254 0.69 4.43 0.48
N ILE A 255 -0.04 4.52 1.60
CA ILE A 255 0.47 5.21 2.80
C ILE A 255 1.70 4.49 3.35
N LEU A 256 1.63 3.16 3.45
CA LEU A 256 2.77 2.34 3.83
C LEU A 256 3.92 2.48 2.82
N ALA A 257 3.61 2.49 1.51
CA ALA A 257 4.61 2.64 0.46
C ALA A 257 5.34 3.98 0.54
N ILE A 258 4.62 5.11 0.73
CA ILE A 258 5.19 6.43 0.89
C ILE A 258 6.07 6.47 2.15
N TRP A 259 5.57 5.94 3.28
CA TRP A 259 6.34 5.89 4.52
C TRP A 259 7.63 5.07 4.38
N MET A 260 7.57 3.90 3.73
CA MET A 260 8.76 3.06 3.49
C MET A 260 9.77 3.77 2.58
N ALA A 261 9.31 4.40 1.51
CA ALA A 261 10.17 5.14 0.59
C ALA A 261 10.90 6.29 1.32
N HIS A 262 10.18 7.13 2.05
CA HIS A 262 10.79 8.21 2.84
C HIS A 262 11.74 7.74 3.92
N THR A 263 11.48 6.56 4.51
CA THR A 263 12.26 6.10 5.67
C THR A 263 13.53 5.36 5.27
N TYR A 264 13.51 4.65 4.13
CA TYR A 264 14.55 3.68 3.80
C TYR A 264 15.17 3.83 2.41
N LEU A 265 14.63 4.67 1.55
CA LEU A 265 15.10 4.92 0.19
C LEU A 265 15.29 6.41 -0.05
N ASN A 266 15.58 6.80 -1.29
CA ASN A 266 15.59 8.21 -1.63
C ASN A 266 14.19 8.82 -1.39
N PRO A 267 14.06 9.92 -0.62
CA PRO A 267 12.77 10.52 -0.29
C PRO A 267 11.92 10.89 -1.52
N LEU A 268 12.56 11.26 -2.65
CA LEU A 268 11.84 11.55 -3.89
C LEU A 268 11.17 10.32 -4.51
N SER A 269 11.67 9.12 -4.23
CA SER A 269 11.02 7.88 -4.69
C SER A 269 9.59 7.73 -4.15
N ALA A 270 9.25 8.42 -3.04
CA ALA A 270 7.90 8.47 -2.46
C ALA A 270 6.85 9.16 -3.36
N VAL A 271 7.29 9.97 -4.32
CA VAL A 271 6.40 10.58 -5.34
C VAL A 271 5.71 9.50 -6.18
N ALA A 272 6.37 8.36 -6.42
CA ALA A 272 5.76 7.25 -7.16
C ALA A 272 4.52 6.68 -6.47
N PRO A 273 4.58 6.19 -5.21
CA PRO A 273 3.38 5.73 -4.51
C PRO A 273 2.41 6.87 -4.21
N GLY A 274 2.85 8.13 -4.06
CA GLY A 274 2.01 9.31 -4.01
C GLY A 274 1.15 9.47 -5.27
N SER A 275 1.75 9.35 -6.46
CA SER A 275 1.06 9.34 -7.74
C SER A 275 0.19 8.09 -7.93
N TYR A 276 0.66 6.93 -7.47
CA TYR A 276 -0.07 5.67 -7.55
C TYR A 276 -1.43 5.73 -6.82
N VAL A 277 -1.54 6.50 -5.72
CA VAL A 277 -2.84 6.76 -5.06
C VAL A 277 -3.88 7.24 -6.06
N LEU A 278 -3.51 8.20 -6.91
CA LEU A 278 -4.42 8.76 -7.91
C LEU A 278 -4.77 7.71 -8.97
N TRP A 279 -3.77 7.05 -9.52
CA TRP A 279 -3.95 6.08 -10.59
C TRP A 279 -4.82 4.90 -10.20
N GLN A 280 -4.57 4.26 -9.04
CA GLN A 280 -5.41 3.15 -8.57
C GLN A 280 -6.86 3.57 -8.31
N ASN A 281 -7.10 4.80 -7.84
CA ASN A 281 -8.46 5.30 -7.60
C ASN A 281 -9.18 5.64 -8.91
N ILE A 282 -8.48 6.18 -9.92
CA ILE A 282 -9.04 6.39 -11.26
C ILE A 282 -9.45 5.05 -11.88
N ILE A 283 -8.55 4.05 -11.86
CA ILE A 283 -8.84 2.71 -12.40
C ILE A 283 -10.03 2.09 -11.68
N ASN A 284 -10.09 2.16 -10.35
CA ASN A 284 -11.21 1.61 -9.57
C ASN A 284 -12.53 2.34 -9.88
N SER A 285 -12.49 3.66 -10.02
CA SER A 285 -13.67 4.45 -10.39
C SER A 285 -14.20 4.07 -11.79
N CYS A 286 -13.30 3.89 -12.75
CA CYS A 286 -13.66 3.44 -14.09
C CYS A 286 -14.26 2.01 -14.07
N GLN A 287 -13.70 1.09 -13.26
CA GLN A 287 -14.24 -0.27 -13.13
C GLN A 287 -15.62 -0.27 -12.50
N LEU A 288 -15.84 0.50 -11.44
CA LEU A 288 -17.14 0.63 -10.77
C LEU A 288 -18.19 1.30 -11.67
N TRP A 289 -17.80 2.31 -12.43
CA TRP A 289 -18.67 2.97 -13.40
C TRP A 289 -19.09 2.01 -14.51
N LYS A 290 -18.13 1.27 -15.09
CA LYS A 290 -18.40 0.28 -16.14
C LYS A 290 -19.32 -0.83 -15.64
N LYS A 291 -19.15 -1.29 -14.40
CA LYS A 291 -20.04 -2.30 -13.80
C LYS A 291 -21.48 -1.77 -13.72
N ARG A 292 -21.67 -0.56 -13.15
CA ARG A 292 -23.00 0.06 -13.01
C ARG A 292 -23.71 0.31 -14.35
N LYS A 293 -22.96 0.49 -15.43
CA LYS A 293 -23.55 0.67 -16.77
C LYS A 293 -24.02 -0.65 -17.37
N ASN A 294 -23.49 -1.76 -16.92
CA ASN A 294 -23.80 -3.11 -17.43
C ASN A 294 -24.83 -3.84 -16.55
N GLU A 295 -25.22 -3.28 -15.39
CA GLU A 295 -26.36 -3.66 -14.55
C GLU A 295 -27.63 -2.89 -14.96
#